data_c4018a4d4547e93bbfe36343bbeb9ee6
#
_entry.id   c4018a4d4547e93bbfe36343bbeb9ee6
#
_cell.length_a   1.000
_cell.length_b   1.000
_cell.length_c   1.000
_cell.angle_alpha   90.00
_cell.angle_beta   90.00
_cell.angle_gamma   90.00
#
_symmetry.space_group_name_H-M   'P 1'
#
loop_
_entity.id
_entity.type
_entity.pdbx_description
1 polymer ?
#
loop_
_entity_poly.entity_id
_entity_poly.type
_entity_poly.pdbx_seq_one_letter_code
_entity_poly.pdbx_strand_id
1 'polypeptide(L)'
;MTKSALEAELLRCGLRRYWQAAQVYVRNAVTLTAQVVDEVPFGRSHLGGAADLPLDWAWPMRGDTPLSLVAQINFADCQGFDMNSVLPERGMLYFFYDCVDGGWGSEPQDRDGFRVWFYDGDRAFLLRRYAPEGWNFPAAALQCGRRWEIPDRECWLMRDYWWEDFENVAWWERWDKFTGEKRHKLLGHSDNIQGAMELQCQLASHGIPYRAATVSQLEESFTAGAADWLLLLQIDSDDRCGMHWHGNGRLYVWMRRQDLAARDFSRCWVVLQSA
;
A
#
# COMPACT_ATOMS: atom_id res chain seq x y z
N MET A 1 2.73 18.09 4.06
CA MET A 1 2.64 18.53 5.48
C MET A 1 3.96 18.23 6.16
N THR A 2 4.52 19.17 6.95
CA THR A 2 5.73 18.94 7.76
C THR A 2 5.38 18.23 9.08
N LYS A 3 6.38 17.66 9.77
CA LYS A 3 6.17 17.03 11.08
C LYS A 3 5.60 18.02 12.11
N SER A 4 6.13 19.24 12.15
CA SER A 4 5.62 20.28 13.06
C SER A 4 4.20 20.73 12.71
N ALA A 5 3.83 20.75 11.43
CA ALA A 5 2.46 21.08 11.03
C ALA A 5 1.47 19.96 11.41
N LEU A 6 1.89 18.69 11.32
CA LEU A 6 1.12 17.54 11.77
C LEU A 6 0.87 17.60 13.29
N GLU A 7 1.91 17.87 14.09
CA GLU A 7 1.79 18.07 15.53
C GLU A 7 0.79 19.18 15.86
N ALA A 8 1.00 20.37 15.27
CA ALA A 8 0.12 21.52 15.51
C ALA A 8 -1.35 21.24 15.16
N GLU A 9 -1.58 20.48 14.09
CA GLU A 9 -2.92 20.05 13.69
C GLU A 9 -3.57 19.15 14.75
N LEU A 10 -2.86 18.12 15.22
CA LEU A 10 -3.37 17.18 16.22
C LEU A 10 -3.67 17.89 17.56
N LEU A 11 -2.77 18.76 17.99
CA LEU A 11 -2.98 19.55 19.21
C LEU A 11 -4.22 20.45 19.10
N ARG A 12 -4.45 21.07 17.94
CA ARG A 12 -5.62 21.92 17.68
C ARG A 12 -6.92 21.12 17.63
N CYS A 13 -6.86 19.85 17.18
CA CYS A 13 -8.00 18.93 17.20
C CYS A 13 -8.27 18.32 18.59
N GLY A 14 -7.49 18.64 19.62
CA GLY A 14 -7.65 18.06 20.95
C GLY A 14 -6.98 16.70 21.15
N LEU A 15 -6.22 16.22 20.18
CA LEU A 15 -5.57 14.90 20.18
C LEU A 15 -4.16 14.92 20.81
N ARG A 16 -3.96 15.72 21.87
CA ARG A 16 -2.65 15.86 22.55
C ARG A 16 -2.15 14.53 23.11
N ARG A 17 -3.01 13.78 23.80
CA ARG A 17 -2.63 12.51 24.44
C ARG A 17 -2.27 11.47 23.38
N TYR A 18 -3.06 11.42 22.28
CA TYR A 18 -2.75 10.58 21.15
C TYR A 18 -1.41 10.95 20.49
N TRP A 19 -1.14 12.25 20.27
CA TRP A 19 0.15 12.71 19.77
C TRP A 19 1.31 12.24 20.65
N GLN A 20 1.19 12.36 21.98
CA GLN A 20 2.24 11.93 22.91
C GLN A 20 2.56 10.44 22.78
N ALA A 21 1.56 9.59 22.53
CA ALA A 21 1.73 8.16 22.31
C ALA A 21 2.23 7.84 20.90
N ALA A 22 1.73 8.52 19.88
CA ALA A 22 1.95 8.20 18.47
C ALA A 22 3.20 8.86 17.85
N GLN A 23 3.76 9.92 18.46
CA GLN A 23 4.87 10.70 17.86
C GLN A 23 6.13 9.88 17.57
N VAL A 24 6.38 8.81 18.34
CA VAL A 24 7.51 7.90 18.13
C VAL A 24 7.36 7.05 16.88
N TYR A 25 6.14 6.94 16.36
CA TYR A 25 5.79 6.21 15.15
C TYR A 25 5.58 7.12 13.94
N VAL A 26 5.89 8.42 14.05
CA VAL A 26 5.76 9.34 12.91
C VAL A 26 6.63 8.85 11.75
N ARG A 27 6.01 8.65 10.59
CA ARG A 27 6.66 8.18 9.37
C ARG A 27 6.47 9.14 8.22
N ASN A 28 7.42 9.15 7.32
CA ASN A 28 7.28 9.81 6.03
C ASN A 28 6.56 8.87 5.06
N ALA A 29 5.55 9.39 4.36
CA ALA A 29 4.94 8.77 3.20
C ALA A 29 5.35 9.50 1.93
N VAL A 30 5.56 8.76 0.85
CA VAL A 30 5.66 9.30 -0.51
C VAL A 30 4.26 9.31 -1.08
N THR A 31 3.65 10.49 -1.20
CA THR A 31 2.32 10.63 -1.80
C THR A 31 2.41 10.50 -3.32
N LEU A 32 1.43 9.84 -3.92
CA LEU A 32 1.33 9.60 -5.35
C LEU A 32 0.06 10.28 -5.87
N THR A 33 0.21 11.32 -6.66
CA THR A 33 -0.91 12.03 -7.29
C THR A 33 -1.09 11.55 -8.72
N ALA A 34 -2.23 10.93 -9.01
CA ALA A 34 -2.54 10.39 -10.32
C ALA A 34 -3.08 11.48 -11.26
N GLN A 35 -2.57 11.50 -12.49
CA GLN A 35 -2.99 12.38 -13.58
C GLN A 35 -3.28 11.53 -14.80
N VAL A 36 -4.54 11.45 -15.21
CA VAL A 36 -4.91 10.69 -16.42
C VAL A 36 -4.25 11.34 -17.65
N VAL A 37 -3.62 10.51 -18.46
CA VAL A 37 -2.88 10.91 -19.67
C VAL A 37 -3.15 9.89 -20.78
N ASP A 38 -3.02 10.34 -22.03
CA ASP A 38 -3.18 9.43 -23.17
C ASP A 38 -2.06 8.39 -23.21
N GLU A 39 -0.84 8.80 -22.87
CA GLU A 39 0.33 7.94 -22.85
C GLU A 39 1.30 8.36 -21.74
N VAL A 40 1.82 7.37 -21.01
CA VAL A 40 2.89 7.57 -20.02
C VAL A 40 4.24 7.37 -20.70
N PRO A 41 5.23 8.25 -20.49
CA PRO A 41 6.57 8.07 -21.01
C PRO A 41 7.19 6.74 -20.49
N PHE A 42 7.97 6.08 -21.35
CA PHE A 42 8.60 4.79 -21.04
C PHE A 42 9.42 4.82 -19.75
N GLY A 43 9.20 3.83 -18.89
CA GLY A 43 9.93 3.67 -17.63
C GLY A 43 9.57 4.69 -16.54
N ARG A 44 8.43 5.39 -16.65
CA ARG A 44 7.92 6.30 -15.60
C ARG A 44 6.91 5.61 -14.70
N SER A 45 6.71 6.19 -13.52
CA SER A 45 5.70 5.72 -12.56
C SER A 45 4.29 6.05 -13.02
N HIS A 46 3.38 5.07 -12.96
CA HIS A 46 1.99 5.25 -13.37
C HIS A 46 1.06 4.21 -12.72
N LEU A 47 -0.24 4.48 -12.75
CA LEU A 47 -1.31 3.52 -12.51
C LEU A 47 -1.84 3.02 -13.86
N GLY A 48 -2.30 1.76 -13.90
CA GLY A 48 -2.90 1.17 -15.09
C GLY A 48 -2.00 1.22 -16.34
N GLY A 49 -2.59 1.24 -17.51
CA GLY A 49 -1.88 1.31 -18.78
C GLY A 49 -1.03 0.08 -19.10
N ALA A 50 -0.01 0.30 -19.93
CA ALA A 50 0.95 -0.73 -20.30
C ALA A 50 2.07 -0.86 -19.27
N ALA A 51 2.59 -2.07 -19.05
CA ALA A 51 3.76 -2.31 -18.23
C ALA A 51 5.05 -2.31 -19.08
N ASP A 52 6.08 -1.65 -18.60
CA ASP A 52 7.43 -1.73 -19.19
C ASP A 52 8.19 -2.88 -18.52
N LEU A 53 8.00 -4.12 -19.00
CA LEU A 53 8.50 -5.36 -18.40
C LEU A 53 9.83 -5.82 -19.01
N PRO A 54 10.67 -6.54 -18.25
CA PRO A 54 11.82 -7.25 -18.83
C PRO A 54 11.42 -8.15 -20.00
N LEU A 55 12.28 -8.24 -21.00
CA LEU A 55 12.02 -8.97 -22.25
C LEU A 55 11.65 -10.44 -22.04
N ASP A 56 12.24 -11.06 -21.03
CA ASP A 56 12.09 -12.48 -20.70
C ASP A 56 10.94 -12.77 -19.71
N TRP A 57 10.27 -11.73 -19.18
CA TRP A 57 9.14 -11.93 -18.27
C TRP A 57 7.85 -12.13 -19.05
N ALA A 58 7.12 -13.20 -18.72
CA ALA A 58 5.75 -13.38 -19.22
C ALA A 58 4.77 -12.48 -18.46
N TRP A 59 3.63 -12.16 -19.09
CA TRP A 59 2.54 -11.48 -18.39
C TRP A 59 2.01 -12.36 -17.24
N PRO A 60 1.79 -11.81 -16.03
CA PRO A 60 1.38 -12.62 -14.88
C PRO A 60 -0.07 -13.10 -15.03
N MET A 61 -0.27 -14.36 -14.68
CA MET A 61 -1.56 -15.05 -14.76
C MET A 61 -1.93 -15.66 -13.41
N ARG A 62 -3.24 -15.85 -13.17
CA ARG A 62 -3.82 -16.75 -12.19
C ARG A 62 -4.61 -17.83 -12.93
N GLY A 63 -4.05 -19.03 -13.08
CA GLY A 63 -4.57 -20.00 -14.02
C GLY A 63 -4.62 -19.41 -15.43
N ASP A 64 -5.80 -19.36 -16.03
CA ASP A 64 -6.01 -18.80 -17.37
C ASP A 64 -6.41 -17.30 -17.34
N THR A 65 -6.52 -16.69 -16.13
CA THR A 65 -6.94 -15.30 -15.96
C THR A 65 -5.73 -14.37 -15.90
N PRO A 66 -5.60 -13.40 -16.83
CA PRO A 66 -4.55 -12.39 -16.75
C PRO A 66 -4.75 -11.47 -15.52
N LEU A 67 -3.66 -11.16 -14.82
CA LEU A 67 -3.72 -10.12 -13.80
C LEU A 67 -3.66 -8.73 -14.45
N SER A 68 -4.42 -7.79 -13.90
CA SER A 68 -4.36 -6.39 -14.34
C SER A 68 -3.17 -5.67 -13.71
N LEU A 69 -2.44 -4.86 -14.50
CA LEU A 69 -1.47 -3.94 -13.94
C LEU A 69 -2.19 -2.85 -13.14
N VAL A 70 -1.96 -2.81 -11.84
CA VAL A 70 -2.47 -1.75 -10.96
C VAL A 70 -1.50 -0.59 -10.92
N ALA A 71 -0.22 -0.86 -10.70
CA ALA A 71 0.81 0.17 -10.62
C ALA A 71 2.16 -0.30 -11.15
N GLN A 72 2.85 0.59 -11.84
CA GLN A 72 4.28 0.55 -12.12
C GLN A 72 4.93 1.73 -11.41
N ILE A 73 5.91 1.47 -10.55
CA ILE A 73 6.62 2.51 -9.81
C ILE A 73 8.11 2.45 -10.13
N ASN A 74 8.64 3.51 -10.69
CA ASN A 74 10.08 3.71 -10.81
C ASN A 74 10.58 4.38 -9.54
N PHE A 75 11.36 3.69 -8.72
CA PHE A 75 11.86 4.26 -7.46
C PHE A 75 12.75 5.50 -7.67
N ALA A 76 13.36 5.67 -8.84
CA ALA A 76 14.08 6.89 -9.17
C ALA A 76 13.16 8.14 -9.22
N ASP A 77 11.86 7.98 -9.55
CA ASP A 77 10.89 9.07 -9.52
C ASP A 77 10.54 9.50 -8.08
N CYS A 78 10.80 8.62 -7.10
CA CYS A 78 10.50 8.84 -5.68
C CYS A 78 11.69 9.43 -4.90
N GLN A 79 12.86 9.58 -5.55
CA GLN A 79 14.04 10.13 -4.90
C GLN A 79 13.78 11.56 -4.40
N GLY A 80 14.27 11.86 -3.19
CA GLY A 80 14.02 13.14 -2.51
C GLY A 80 12.66 13.26 -1.80
N PHE A 81 11.75 12.29 -1.96
CA PHE A 81 10.48 12.22 -1.25
C PHE A 81 10.45 11.15 -0.14
N ASP A 82 11.24 10.09 -0.25
CA ASP A 82 11.52 9.13 0.83
C ASP A 82 12.63 9.67 1.72
N MET A 83 12.22 10.39 2.77
CA MET A 83 13.13 11.10 3.68
C MET A 83 13.97 10.17 4.55
N ASN A 84 13.60 8.91 4.65
CA ASN A 84 14.28 7.92 5.49
C ASN A 84 15.10 6.92 4.67
N SER A 85 15.12 7.07 3.33
CA SER A 85 15.82 6.18 2.39
C SER A 85 15.47 4.70 2.63
N VAL A 86 14.19 4.42 2.81
CA VAL A 86 13.67 3.06 3.07
C VAL A 86 13.56 2.27 1.77
N LEU A 87 13.19 2.95 0.67
CA LEU A 87 13.05 2.34 -0.66
C LEU A 87 14.42 2.21 -1.35
N PRO A 88 14.58 1.25 -2.27
CA PRO A 88 15.73 1.23 -3.17
C PRO A 88 15.86 2.55 -3.93
N GLU A 89 17.11 2.99 -4.17
CA GLU A 89 17.37 4.23 -4.91
C GLU A 89 16.90 4.18 -6.37
N ARG A 90 16.82 2.96 -6.94
CA ARG A 90 16.43 2.70 -8.33
C ARG A 90 15.74 1.34 -8.44
N GLY A 91 15.16 1.09 -9.59
CA GLY A 91 14.46 -0.13 -9.93
C GLY A 91 12.98 0.12 -10.18
N MET A 92 12.35 -0.85 -10.79
CA MET A 92 10.93 -0.82 -11.17
C MET A 92 10.17 -1.80 -10.30
N LEU A 93 9.17 -1.32 -9.59
CA LEU A 93 8.19 -2.12 -8.87
C LEU A 93 6.95 -2.25 -9.75
N TYR A 94 6.45 -3.47 -9.91
CA TYR A 94 5.20 -3.74 -10.61
C TYR A 94 4.23 -4.40 -9.66
N PHE A 95 3.02 -3.88 -9.60
CA PHE A 95 1.93 -4.46 -8.83
C PHE A 95 0.80 -4.87 -9.77
N PHE A 96 0.53 -6.16 -9.81
CA PHE A 96 -0.56 -6.78 -10.56
C PHE A 96 -1.56 -7.40 -9.59
N TYR A 97 -2.85 -7.33 -9.95
CA TYR A 97 -3.92 -7.85 -9.14
C TYR A 97 -5.02 -8.48 -10.00
N ASP A 98 -5.60 -9.56 -9.49
CA ASP A 98 -6.79 -10.18 -10.07
C ASP A 98 -8.04 -9.37 -9.68
N CYS A 99 -8.53 -8.58 -10.62
CA CYS A 99 -9.68 -7.69 -10.39
C CYS A 99 -11.03 -8.40 -10.41
N VAL A 100 -11.06 -9.70 -10.73
CA VAL A 100 -12.27 -10.51 -10.73
C VAL A 100 -12.45 -11.23 -9.40
N ASP A 101 -11.39 -11.89 -8.92
CA ASP A 101 -11.46 -12.80 -7.77
C ASP A 101 -10.20 -12.76 -6.91
N GLY A 102 -9.58 -11.59 -6.80
CA GLY A 102 -8.25 -11.40 -6.19
C GLY A 102 -8.15 -11.70 -4.70
N GLY A 103 -9.28 -11.92 -4.02
CA GLY A 103 -9.33 -12.20 -2.59
C GLY A 103 -9.13 -10.97 -1.70
N TRP A 104 -9.32 -11.14 -0.38
CA TRP A 104 -9.21 -10.07 0.62
C TRP A 104 -7.87 -10.05 1.35
N GLY A 105 -6.99 -10.98 1.01
CA GLY A 105 -5.70 -11.15 1.70
C GLY A 105 -5.84 -11.81 3.08
N SER A 106 -7.00 -12.36 3.43
CA SER A 106 -7.27 -13.03 4.71
C SER A 106 -6.99 -14.53 4.69
N GLU A 107 -6.86 -15.09 3.51
CA GLU A 107 -6.67 -16.52 3.29
C GLU A 107 -5.31 -16.79 2.62
N PRO A 108 -4.60 -17.87 2.97
CA PRO A 108 -3.30 -18.19 2.35
C PRO A 108 -3.33 -18.30 0.83
N GLN A 109 -4.43 -18.81 0.26
CA GLN A 109 -4.65 -18.95 -1.18
C GLN A 109 -4.83 -17.61 -1.91
N ASP A 110 -5.11 -16.51 -1.20
CA ASP A 110 -5.20 -15.17 -1.80
C ASP A 110 -3.85 -14.74 -2.41
N ARG A 111 -2.76 -15.45 -2.05
CA ARG A 111 -1.42 -15.29 -2.63
C ARG A 111 -1.43 -15.41 -4.15
N ASP A 112 -2.31 -16.21 -4.73
CA ASP A 112 -2.39 -16.41 -6.17
C ASP A 112 -3.05 -15.23 -6.91
N GLY A 113 -3.81 -14.40 -6.20
CA GLY A 113 -4.56 -13.25 -6.74
C GLY A 113 -3.71 -12.01 -7.02
N PHE A 114 -2.42 -12.03 -6.74
CA PHE A 114 -1.57 -10.87 -6.98
C PHE A 114 -0.13 -11.25 -7.33
N ARG A 115 0.60 -10.29 -7.95
CA ARG A 115 2.06 -10.34 -8.12
C ARG A 115 2.66 -8.98 -7.81
N VAL A 116 3.72 -8.99 -7.00
CA VAL A 116 4.56 -7.82 -6.74
C VAL A 116 5.95 -8.18 -7.21
N TRP A 117 6.37 -7.58 -8.31
CA TRP A 117 7.65 -7.87 -8.95
C TRP A 117 8.58 -6.66 -8.85
N PHE A 118 9.86 -6.92 -8.75
CA PHE A 118 10.89 -5.90 -8.73
C PHE A 118 11.97 -6.20 -9.75
N TYR A 119 12.38 -5.18 -10.49
CA TYR A 119 13.44 -5.24 -11.48
C TYR A 119 14.41 -4.08 -11.27
N ASP A 120 15.67 -4.35 -11.03
CA ASP A 120 16.74 -3.37 -10.86
C ASP A 120 17.82 -3.42 -11.97
N GLY A 121 17.55 -4.16 -13.03
CA GLY A 121 18.42 -4.28 -14.20
C GLY A 121 18.38 -3.06 -15.12
N ASP A 122 19.07 -3.18 -16.28
CA ASP A 122 19.14 -2.11 -17.26
C ASP A 122 17.79 -1.91 -17.97
N ARG A 123 17.34 -0.66 -18.06
CA ARG A 123 16.12 -0.25 -18.75
C ARG A 123 16.12 -0.58 -20.25
N ALA A 124 17.29 -0.77 -20.85
CA ALA A 124 17.41 -1.20 -22.25
C ALA A 124 16.81 -2.60 -22.52
N PHE A 125 16.64 -3.41 -21.46
CA PHE A 125 15.99 -4.72 -21.54
C PHE A 125 14.50 -4.71 -21.23
N LEU A 126 13.90 -3.54 -21.04
CA LEU A 126 12.45 -3.42 -20.85
C LEU A 126 11.74 -3.30 -22.20
N LEU A 127 10.55 -3.89 -22.26
CA LEU A 127 9.63 -3.80 -23.39
C LEU A 127 8.24 -3.41 -22.89
N ARG A 128 7.62 -2.42 -23.55
CA ARG A 128 6.24 -2.05 -23.26
C ARG A 128 5.27 -3.12 -23.70
N ARG A 129 4.45 -3.60 -22.77
CA ARG A 129 3.45 -4.64 -22.98
C ARG A 129 2.11 -4.23 -22.40
N TYR A 130 1.05 -4.58 -23.10
CA TYR A 130 -0.32 -4.42 -22.64
C TYR A 130 -0.83 -5.75 -22.10
N ALA A 131 -1.73 -5.68 -21.11
CA ALA A 131 -2.52 -6.86 -20.74
C ALA A 131 -3.38 -7.32 -21.94
N PRO A 132 -3.83 -8.58 -21.97
CA PRO A 132 -4.88 -8.99 -22.87
C PRO A 132 -6.08 -8.05 -22.84
N GLU A 133 -6.83 -8.00 -23.97
CA GLU A 133 -8.00 -7.12 -24.11
C GLU A 133 -8.98 -7.31 -22.94
N GLY A 134 -9.51 -6.21 -22.39
CA GLY A 134 -10.42 -6.20 -21.24
C GLY A 134 -9.74 -6.19 -19.87
N TRP A 135 -8.41 -6.32 -19.79
CA TRP A 135 -7.66 -6.39 -18.52
C TRP A 135 -6.80 -5.16 -18.23
N ASN A 136 -7.00 -4.09 -18.99
CA ASN A 136 -6.26 -2.86 -18.84
C ASN A 136 -7.09 -1.77 -18.16
N PHE A 137 -6.50 -1.11 -17.17
CA PHE A 137 -7.00 0.15 -16.67
C PHE A 137 -6.52 1.32 -17.56
N PRO A 138 -7.24 2.45 -17.61
CA PRO A 138 -6.70 3.69 -18.16
C PRO A 138 -5.36 4.07 -17.52
N ALA A 139 -4.46 4.63 -18.31
CA ALA A 139 -3.16 5.05 -17.82
C ALA A 139 -3.25 6.38 -17.06
N ALA A 140 -2.60 6.46 -15.91
CA ALA A 140 -2.45 7.71 -15.17
C ALA A 140 -1.02 7.88 -14.67
N ALA A 141 -0.33 8.93 -15.15
CA ALA A 141 1.00 9.28 -14.70
C ALA A 141 0.98 9.63 -13.21
N LEU A 142 2.03 9.27 -12.48
CA LEU A 142 2.16 9.54 -11.05
C LEU A 142 3.16 10.67 -10.80
N GLN A 143 2.73 11.65 -10.02
CA GLN A 143 3.59 12.68 -9.47
C GLN A 143 3.85 12.39 -8.00
N CYS A 144 5.13 12.27 -7.62
CA CYS A 144 5.53 12.05 -6.23
C CYS A 144 5.51 13.36 -5.43
N GLY A 145 5.10 13.22 -4.18
CA GLY A 145 5.16 14.25 -3.15
C GLY A 145 5.54 13.62 -1.82
N ARG A 146 5.47 14.38 -0.72
CA ARG A 146 5.78 13.85 0.61
C ARG A 146 4.82 14.36 1.67
N ARG A 147 4.55 13.51 2.65
CA ARG A 147 3.74 13.84 3.82
C ARG A 147 4.28 13.10 5.05
N TRP A 148 4.25 13.76 6.21
CA TRP A 148 4.45 13.09 7.49
C TRP A 148 3.11 12.59 8.01
N GLU A 149 3.09 11.36 8.51
CA GLU A 149 1.90 10.66 8.99
C GLU A 149 2.14 10.08 10.37
N ILE A 150 1.08 9.95 11.14
CA ILE A 150 0.99 9.16 12.37
C ILE A 150 0.20 7.89 12.07
N PRO A 151 0.31 6.84 12.90
CA PRO A 151 -0.53 5.65 12.76
C PRO A 151 -2.02 6.02 12.67
N ASP A 152 -2.79 5.22 11.97
CA ASP A 152 -4.24 5.22 12.10
C ASP A 152 -4.65 4.73 13.49
N ARG A 153 -5.85 5.09 13.94
CA ARG A 153 -6.39 4.64 15.24
C ARG A 153 -6.45 3.12 15.37
N GLU A 154 -6.65 2.43 14.26
CA GLU A 154 -6.77 0.97 14.18
C GLU A 154 -5.47 0.29 13.73
N CYS A 155 -4.35 1.03 13.65
CA CYS A 155 -3.05 0.46 13.34
C CYS A 155 -2.58 -0.48 14.46
N TRP A 156 -1.96 -1.60 14.09
CA TRP A 156 -1.39 -2.56 15.07
C TRP A 156 -0.47 -1.92 16.10
N LEU A 157 0.26 -0.87 15.75
CA LEU A 157 1.14 -0.14 16.65
C LEU A 157 0.39 0.59 17.77
N MET A 158 -0.89 0.86 17.60
CA MET A 158 -1.74 1.57 18.55
C MET A 158 -2.77 0.66 19.23
N ARG A 159 -2.68 -0.66 19.06
CA ARG A 159 -3.64 -1.63 19.60
C ARG A 159 -3.84 -1.56 21.12
N ASP A 160 -2.83 -1.12 21.85
CA ASP A 160 -2.86 -1.00 23.31
C ASP A 160 -3.21 0.43 23.77
N TYR A 161 -3.48 1.35 22.82
CA TYR A 161 -3.87 2.71 23.14
C TYR A 161 -5.35 2.78 23.48
N TRP A 162 -5.65 3.28 24.68
CA TRP A 162 -7.04 3.49 25.13
C TRP A 162 -7.57 4.83 24.65
N TRP A 163 -8.58 4.79 23.77
CA TRP A 163 -9.25 5.95 23.24
C TRP A 163 -10.35 6.45 24.16
N GLU A 164 -10.31 7.74 24.51
CA GLU A 164 -11.41 8.42 25.15
C GLU A 164 -12.48 8.82 24.13
N ASP A 165 -13.74 8.96 24.55
CA ASP A 165 -14.85 9.28 23.64
C ASP A 165 -14.62 10.57 22.85
N PHE A 166 -14.11 11.63 23.51
CA PHE A 166 -13.80 12.88 22.83
C PHE A 166 -12.67 12.76 21.79
N GLU A 167 -11.70 11.90 22.01
CA GLU A 167 -10.63 11.62 21.05
C GLU A 167 -11.16 10.90 19.82
N ASN A 168 -12.12 9.97 20.01
CA ASN A 168 -12.79 9.30 18.91
C ASN A 168 -13.53 10.32 18.02
N VAL A 169 -14.30 11.22 18.59
CA VAL A 169 -15.00 12.27 17.85
C VAL A 169 -14.00 13.15 17.10
N ALA A 170 -12.97 13.65 17.80
CA ALA A 170 -11.94 14.51 17.23
C ALA A 170 -11.16 13.83 16.08
N TRP A 171 -10.92 12.52 16.19
CA TRP A 171 -10.27 11.74 15.14
C TRP A 171 -11.12 11.71 13.87
N TRP A 172 -12.42 11.40 14.00
CA TRP A 172 -13.32 11.32 12.85
C TRP A 172 -13.55 12.70 12.21
N GLU A 173 -13.73 13.75 13.00
CA GLU A 173 -13.82 15.13 12.49
C GLU A 173 -12.57 15.56 11.72
N ARG A 174 -11.40 15.11 12.16
CA ARG A 174 -10.15 15.33 11.44
C ARG A 174 -10.13 14.53 10.14
N TRP A 175 -10.58 13.28 10.17
CA TRP A 175 -10.60 12.39 9.02
C TRP A 175 -11.53 12.91 7.93
N ASP A 176 -12.69 13.42 8.29
CA ASP A 176 -13.69 13.96 7.36
C ASP A 176 -13.14 15.12 6.50
N LYS A 177 -12.14 15.87 6.98
CA LYS A 177 -11.47 16.94 6.21
C LYS A 177 -10.72 16.41 4.99
N PHE A 178 -10.42 15.12 4.96
CA PHE A 178 -9.73 14.45 3.85
C PHE A 178 -10.68 13.57 3.02
N THR A 179 -11.98 13.64 3.28
CA THR A 179 -12.99 12.92 2.51
C THR A 179 -12.94 13.39 1.05
N GLY A 180 -12.82 12.41 0.13
CA GLY A 180 -12.70 12.67 -1.32
C GLY A 180 -11.27 12.81 -1.84
N GLU A 181 -10.25 12.98 -0.99
CA GLU A 181 -8.86 12.87 -1.44
C GLU A 181 -8.52 11.42 -1.79
N LYS A 182 -7.96 11.21 -2.99
CA LYS A 182 -7.40 9.90 -3.35
C LYS A 182 -6.03 9.72 -2.68
N ARG A 183 -5.85 8.58 -2.04
CA ARG A 183 -4.72 8.36 -1.12
C ARG A 183 -3.77 7.27 -1.62
N HIS A 184 -3.30 7.41 -2.87
CA HIS A 184 -2.22 6.57 -3.36
C HIS A 184 -0.91 7.00 -2.70
N LYS A 185 -0.14 6.05 -2.19
CA LYS A 185 1.14 6.36 -1.53
C LYS A 185 2.06 5.14 -1.42
N LEU A 186 3.35 5.42 -1.25
CA LEU A 186 4.34 4.47 -0.77
C LEU A 186 4.69 4.79 0.67
N LEU A 187 4.96 3.77 1.46
CA LEU A 187 5.37 3.89 2.86
C LEU A 187 4.34 4.65 3.74
N GLY A 188 4.80 5.21 4.85
CA GLY A 188 3.94 5.88 5.83
C GLY A 188 3.14 4.88 6.66
N HIS A 189 1.88 5.22 6.91
CA HIS A 189 0.90 4.37 7.59
C HIS A 189 -0.29 4.11 6.67
N SER A 190 -0.90 2.94 6.79
CA SER A 190 -2.13 2.61 6.06
C SER A 190 -3.29 3.49 6.52
N ASP A 191 -4.13 3.87 5.57
CA ASP A 191 -5.42 4.52 5.84
C ASP A 191 -6.48 3.42 5.96
N ASN A 192 -6.62 2.83 7.15
CA ASN A 192 -7.43 1.64 7.38
C ASN A 192 -8.93 1.92 7.15
N ILE A 193 -9.64 0.93 6.61
CA ILE A 193 -11.10 0.95 6.44
C ILE A 193 -11.77 -0.06 7.39
N GLN A 194 -11.15 -1.24 7.56
CA GLN A 194 -11.72 -2.37 8.33
C GLN A 194 -10.78 -2.84 9.44
N GLY A 195 -9.87 -2.01 9.93
CA GLY A 195 -8.96 -2.32 11.02
C GLY A 195 -7.54 -2.67 10.59
N ALA A 196 -6.74 -3.12 11.58
CA ALA A 196 -5.33 -3.45 11.41
C ALA A 196 -5.13 -4.63 10.46
N MET A 197 -4.14 -4.52 9.59
CA MET A 197 -3.82 -5.55 8.58
C MET A 197 -2.53 -6.31 8.87
N GLU A 198 -1.68 -5.80 9.77
CA GLU A 198 -0.35 -6.35 10.03
C GLU A 198 -0.43 -7.80 10.53
N LEU A 199 -1.34 -8.09 11.46
CA LEU A 199 -1.54 -9.46 11.94
C LEU A 199 -2.18 -10.36 10.87
N GLN A 200 -3.09 -9.82 10.05
CA GLN A 200 -3.65 -10.54 8.90
C GLN A 200 -2.56 -10.98 7.94
N CYS A 201 -1.66 -10.05 7.56
CA CYS A 201 -0.51 -10.35 6.71
C CYS A 201 0.40 -11.42 7.35
N GLN A 202 0.66 -11.30 8.65
CA GLN A 202 1.49 -12.25 9.39
C GLN A 202 0.90 -13.66 9.34
N LEU A 203 -0.39 -13.80 9.61
CA LEU A 203 -1.08 -15.10 9.62
C LEU A 203 -1.17 -15.70 8.22
N ALA A 204 -1.78 -14.99 7.29
CA ALA A 204 -2.07 -15.52 5.96
C ALA A 204 -0.80 -15.86 5.18
N SER A 205 0.27 -15.06 5.29
CA SER A 205 1.56 -15.36 4.66
C SER A 205 2.28 -16.59 5.24
N HIS A 206 1.86 -17.06 6.43
CA HIS A 206 2.38 -18.29 7.05
C HIS A 206 1.42 -19.48 6.91
N GLY A 207 0.42 -19.37 6.06
CA GLY A 207 -0.51 -20.49 5.81
C GLY A 207 -1.66 -20.60 6.81
N ILE A 208 -1.89 -19.56 7.64
CA ILE A 208 -2.95 -19.55 8.67
C ILE A 208 -4.07 -18.60 8.20
N PRO A 209 -5.30 -19.10 7.96
CA PRO A 209 -6.43 -18.25 7.63
C PRO A 209 -6.73 -17.26 8.76
N TYR A 210 -6.76 -15.95 8.45
CA TYR A 210 -6.94 -14.90 9.45
C TYR A 210 -8.29 -15.03 10.19
N ARG A 211 -9.37 -15.32 9.45
CA ARG A 211 -10.71 -15.44 10.02
C ARG A 211 -10.91 -16.66 10.91
N ALA A 212 -10.11 -17.71 10.73
CA ALA A 212 -10.15 -18.91 11.52
C ALA A 212 -9.24 -18.85 12.76
N ALA A 213 -8.34 -17.87 12.83
CA ALA A 213 -7.37 -17.75 13.89
C ALA A 213 -8.00 -17.20 15.18
N THR A 214 -7.80 -17.90 16.28
CA THR A 214 -8.08 -17.38 17.62
C THR A 214 -6.80 -16.74 18.15
N VAL A 215 -6.72 -15.41 18.11
CA VAL A 215 -5.50 -14.65 18.43
C VAL A 215 -4.93 -15.01 19.81
N SER A 216 -5.80 -15.26 20.80
CA SER A 216 -5.38 -15.67 22.15
C SER A 216 -4.72 -17.05 22.24
N GLN A 217 -4.81 -17.86 21.18
CA GLN A 217 -4.17 -19.18 21.09
C GLN A 217 -2.86 -19.15 20.31
N LEU A 218 -2.51 -18.00 19.72
CA LEU A 218 -1.25 -17.84 18.99
C LEU A 218 -0.12 -17.57 19.97
N GLU A 219 1.06 -18.11 19.65
CA GLU A 219 2.28 -17.78 20.41
C GLU A 219 2.58 -16.27 20.31
N GLU A 220 3.00 -15.69 21.43
CA GLU A 220 3.33 -14.26 21.48
C GLU A 220 4.45 -13.89 20.49
N SER A 221 5.46 -14.75 20.35
CA SER A 221 6.55 -14.59 19.37
C SER A 221 6.05 -14.48 17.93
N PHE A 222 4.98 -15.22 17.60
CA PHE A 222 4.36 -15.22 16.28
C PHE A 222 3.58 -13.92 16.05
N THR A 223 2.76 -13.50 17.01
CA THR A 223 1.99 -12.25 16.93
C THR A 223 2.87 -11.02 16.97
N ALA A 224 4.03 -11.08 17.68
CA ALA A 224 5.04 -10.02 17.67
C ALA A 224 5.57 -9.73 16.25
N GLY A 225 5.64 -10.75 15.38
CA GLY A 225 6.03 -10.59 13.98
C GLY A 225 5.12 -9.67 13.17
N ALA A 226 3.90 -9.39 13.65
CA ALA A 226 3.02 -8.40 13.02
C ALA A 226 3.62 -6.99 13.00
N ALA A 227 4.46 -6.63 13.98
CA ALA A 227 5.13 -5.33 14.04
C ALA A 227 6.22 -5.13 12.96
N ASP A 228 6.68 -6.20 12.33
CA ASP A 228 7.68 -6.15 11.26
C ASP A 228 7.10 -5.70 9.92
N TRP A 229 5.79 -5.81 9.77
CA TRP A 229 5.12 -5.42 8.54
C TRP A 229 5.04 -3.89 8.40
N LEU A 230 5.36 -3.40 7.22
CA LEU A 230 5.23 -2.01 6.82
C LEU A 230 4.39 -1.93 5.56
N LEU A 231 3.68 -0.82 5.41
CA LEU A 231 3.00 -0.50 4.17
C LEU A 231 4.05 -0.18 3.11
N LEU A 232 4.09 -0.96 2.02
CA LEU A 232 4.93 -0.67 0.86
C LEU A 232 4.20 0.26 -0.11
N LEU A 233 2.96 -0.08 -0.46
CA LEU A 233 2.15 0.66 -1.43
C LEU A 233 0.67 0.60 -1.04
N GLN A 234 -0.04 1.71 -1.17
CA GLN A 234 -1.48 1.81 -1.05
C GLN A 234 -2.05 2.41 -2.33
N ILE A 235 -3.05 1.74 -2.91
CA ILE A 235 -3.79 2.22 -4.07
C ILE A 235 -5.27 2.33 -3.71
N ASP A 236 -5.78 3.55 -3.72
CA ASP A 236 -7.18 3.88 -3.46
C ASP A 236 -8.04 3.57 -4.69
N SER A 237 -9.35 3.40 -4.50
CA SER A 237 -10.30 3.47 -5.62
C SER A 237 -10.22 4.85 -6.25
N ASP A 238 -10.08 4.90 -7.57
CA ASP A 238 -10.00 6.15 -8.33
C ASP A 238 -10.74 6.02 -9.66
N ASP A 239 -11.90 6.66 -9.73
CA ASP A 239 -12.78 6.63 -10.91
C ASP A 239 -12.08 7.14 -12.18
N ARG A 240 -11.13 8.09 -12.02
CA ARG A 240 -10.35 8.63 -13.12
C ARG A 240 -9.49 7.57 -13.81
N CYS A 241 -9.03 6.59 -13.03
CA CYS A 241 -8.23 5.46 -13.51
C CYS A 241 -9.09 4.20 -13.74
N GLY A 242 -10.42 4.27 -13.57
CA GLY A 242 -11.32 3.13 -13.67
C GLY A 242 -11.08 2.06 -12.59
N MET A 243 -10.42 2.42 -11.49
CA MET A 243 -10.07 1.51 -10.41
C MET A 243 -11.13 1.56 -9.30
N HIS A 244 -11.83 0.44 -9.12
CA HIS A 244 -12.90 0.29 -8.12
C HIS A 244 -12.65 -0.97 -7.30
N TRP A 245 -12.20 -0.79 -6.06
CA TRP A 245 -11.92 -1.89 -5.14
C TRP A 245 -13.16 -2.15 -4.28
N HIS A 246 -14.10 -2.99 -4.77
CA HIS A 246 -15.39 -3.25 -4.10
C HIS A 246 -16.09 -1.94 -3.65
N GLY A 247 -16.26 -1.00 -4.57
CA GLY A 247 -16.80 0.34 -4.30
C GLY A 247 -15.70 1.34 -3.96
N ASN A 248 -15.63 1.81 -2.72
CA ASN A 248 -14.64 2.79 -2.26
C ASN A 248 -13.49 2.17 -1.44
N GLY A 249 -13.11 0.94 -1.76
CA GLY A 249 -12.03 0.23 -1.06
C GLY A 249 -10.64 0.69 -1.46
N ARG A 250 -9.66 0.00 -0.87
CA ARG A 250 -8.22 0.20 -1.11
C ARG A 250 -7.49 -1.12 -1.18
N LEU A 251 -6.48 -1.17 -2.04
CA LEU A 251 -5.47 -2.22 -2.05
C LEU A 251 -4.25 -1.76 -1.26
N TYR A 252 -3.76 -2.62 -0.41
CA TYR A 252 -2.59 -2.39 0.43
C TYR A 252 -1.57 -3.49 0.16
N VAL A 253 -0.39 -3.11 -0.29
CA VAL A 253 0.76 -4.00 -0.44
C VAL A 253 1.62 -3.84 0.81
N TRP A 254 1.76 -4.92 1.55
CA TRP A 254 2.54 -5.01 2.78
C TRP A 254 3.81 -5.79 2.56
N MET A 255 4.86 -5.44 3.28
CA MET A 255 6.15 -6.12 3.22
C MET A 255 6.83 -6.06 4.58
N ARG A 256 7.59 -7.09 4.94
CA ARG A 256 8.39 -7.01 6.17
C ARG A 256 9.63 -6.14 5.96
N ARG A 257 10.06 -5.46 7.01
CA ARG A 257 11.26 -4.60 6.98
C ARG A 257 12.50 -5.33 6.49
N GLN A 258 12.72 -6.55 6.98
CA GLN A 258 13.85 -7.38 6.59
C GLN A 258 13.80 -7.82 5.13
N ASP A 259 12.60 -8.12 4.61
CA ASP A 259 12.42 -8.52 3.22
C ASP A 259 12.68 -7.31 2.28
N LEU A 260 12.23 -6.11 2.67
CA LEU A 260 12.53 -4.88 1.94
C LEU A 260 14.03 -4.56 1.93
N ALA A 261 14.70 -4.71 3.08
CA ALA A 261 16.15 -4.53 3.17
C ALA A 261 16.89 -5.54 2.28
N ALA A 262 16.39 -6.78 2.17
CA ALA A 262 16.91 -7.81 1.27
C ALA A 262 16.46 -7.64 -0.19
N ARG A 263 15.58 -6.69 -0.49
CA ARG A 263 14.93 -6.48 -1.80
C ARG A 263 14.16 -7.72 -2.30
N ASP A 264 13.66 -8.55 -1.38
CA ASP A 264 12.85 -9.74 -1.71
C ASP A 264 11.36 -9.40 -1.79
N PHE A 265 10.96 -8.71 -2.85
CA PHE A 265 9.57 -8.30 -3.09
C PHE A 265 8.62 -9.48 -3.35
N SER A 266 9.16 -10.69 -3.55
CA SER A 266 8.34 -11.90 -3.67
C SER A 266 7.59 -12.24 -2.38
N ARG A 267 8.01 -11.66 -1.25
CA ARG A 267 7.41 -11.85 0.08
C ARG A 267 6.36 -10.81 0.46
N CYS A 268 5.99 -9.93 -0.46
CA CYS A 268 4.89 -9.01 -0.24
C CYS A 268 3.58 -9.76 0.02
N TRP A 269 2.70 -9.16 0.80
CA TRP A 269 1.33 -9.59 0.99
C TRP A 269 0.37 -8.47 0.60
N VAL A 270 -0.78 -8.82 0.00
CA VAL A 270 -1.77 -7.84 -0.43
C VAL A 270 -3.05 -8.03 0.34
N VAL A 271 -3.61 -6.93 0.84
CA VAL A 271 -4.90 -6.88 1.51
C VAL A 271 -5.80 -5.91 0.77
N LEU A 272 -7.05 -6.29 0.59
CA LEU A 272 -8.13 -5.42 0.15
C LEU A 272 -9.00 -5.09 1.37
N GLN A 273 -9.33 -3.81 1.55
CA GLN A 273 -10.39 -3.39 2.47
C GLN A 273 -11.38 -2.49 1.72
N SER A 274 -12.65 -2.58 2.06
CA SER A 274 -13.71 -1.71 1.52
C SER A 274 -14.72 -1.33 2.61
N ALA A 275 -15.47 -0.25 2.38
CA ALA A 275 -16.52 0.23 3.29
C ALA A 275 -17.82 -0.55 3.10
#